data_f0f0fca5c6b28eb9a70ba0aa7deb751c
#
_entry.id   f0f0fca5c6b28eb9a70ba0aa7deb751c
#
_cell.length_a   1.000
_cell.length_b   1.000
_cell.length_c   1.000
_cell.angle_alpha   90.00
_cell.angle_beta   90.00
_cell.angle_gamma   90.00
#
_symmetry.space_group_name_H-M   'P 1'
#
loop_
_entity.id
_entity.type
_entity.pdbx_description
1 polymer ?
#
loop_
_entity_poly.entity_id
_entity_poly.type
_entity_poly.pdbx_seq_one_letter_code
_entity_poly.pdbx_strand_id
1 'polypeptide(L)'
;MSESDDTSIETIIDEIVKEVPNRKVKGRLNNHRVYLAGPIDHADDDGVAWRQKLTPYLKKMGLTILDPTDKPVSQCRYNEIGDEKLHIQKLVNLKRWDELRTMAKEIVLVDLRMVEVSDFMIAYIDKDIHICGTYDEIFESLRRRKPTLIVHKGGKAEMSMWLRGKMNHNFVFDSFDELYEYLEALHDGTVEPDYTRWVFFDKV
;
A
#
# COMPACT_ATOMS: atom_id res chain seq x y z
N MET A 1 -36.46 33.74 -43.52
CA MET A 1 -35.14 33.15 -43.57
C MET A 1 -34.65 33.07 -42.13
N SER A 2 -34.73 31.90 -41.54
CA SER A 2 -34.25 31.62 -40.20
C SER A 2 -32.89 30.91 -40.36
N GLU A 3 -31.82 31.55 -39.93
CA GLU A 3 -30.51 30.92 -39.81
C GLU A 3 -30.65 29.91 -38.65
N SER A 4 -30.43 28.66 -38.97
CA SER A 4 -30.31 27.58 -37.98
C SER A 4 -28.94 27.66 -37.35
N ASP A 5 -28.89 27.92 -36.02
CA ASP A 5 -27.69 27.74 -35.21
C ASP A 5 -27.35 26.24 -35.14
N ASP A 6 -26.50 25.84 -36.10
CA ASP A 6 -25.88 24.53 -36.10
C ASP A 6 -24.55 24.61 -35.33
N THR A 7 -24.62 24.89 -34.06
CA THR A 7 -23.47 24.73 -33.18
C THR A 7 -23.19 23.24 -33.03
N SER A 8 -22.16 22.73 -33.64
CA SER A 8 -21.85 21.31 -33.67
C SER A 8 -21.63 20.80 -32.21
N ILE A 9 -22.10 19.57 -31.93
CA ILE A 9 -21.92 18.90 -30.64
C ILE A 9 -20.45 18.90 -30.21
N GLU A 10 -19.52 18.84 -31.17
CA GLU A 10 -18.07 18.93 -30.94
C GLU A 10 -17.66 20.29 -30.34
N THR A 11 -18.26 21.40 -30.81
CA THR A 11 -17.97 22.74 -30.27
C THR A 11 -18.48 22.88 -28.84
N ILE A 12 -19.63 22.29 -28.52
CA ILE A 12 -20.19 22.28 -27.17
C ILE A 12 -19.34 21.41 -26.24
N ILE A 13 -18.85 20.25 -26.70
CA ILE A 13 -17.96 19.38 -25.93
C ILE A 13 -16.63 20.09 -25.68
N ASP A 14 -16.05 20.77 -26.65
CA ASP A 14 -14.80 21.52 -26.49
C ASP A 14 -14.94 22.71 -25.52
N GLU A 15 -16.09 23.39 -25.50
CA GLU A 15 -16.38 24.44 -24.52
C GLU A 15 -16.55 23.86 -23.10
N ILE A 16 -17.27 22.76 -22.94
CA ILE A 16 -17.46 22.08 -21.64
C ILE A 16 -16.13 21.57 -21.10
N VAL A 17 -15.26 21.02 -21.96
CA VAL A 17 -13.93 20.51 -21.55
C VAL A 17 -12.98 21.66 -21.16
N LYS A 18 -13.14 22.85 -21.75
CA LYS A 18 -12.34 24.04 -21.38
C LYS A 18 -12.78 24.68 -20.06
N GLU A 19 -14.04 24.51 -19.66
CA GLU A 19 -14.57 25.09 -18.40
C GLU A 19 -14.37 24.22 -17.17
N VAL A 20 -13.88 22.98 -17.30
CA VAL A 20 -13.49 22.20 -16.13
C VAL A 20 -12.20 22.80 -15.56
N PRO A 21 -12.30 23.61 -14.49
CA PRO A 21 -11.08 24.14 -13.88
C PRO A 21 -10.22 22.98 -13.44
N ASN A 22 -8.97 22.97 -13.86
CA ASN A 22 -7.94 22.06 -13.33
C ASN A 22 -7.77 22.37 -11.83
N ARG A 23 -8.78 21.97 -11.02
CA ARG A 23 -8.74 22.06 -9.57
C ARG A 23 -7.64 21.11 -9.12
N LYS A 24 -6.48 21.66 -8.80
CA LYS A 24 -5.48 20.95 -8.00
C LYS A 24 -6.18 20.53 -6.71
N VAL A 25 -6.63 19.28 -6.66
CA VAL A 25 -7.27 18.71 -5.48
C VAL A 25 -6.17 18.48 -4.45
N LYS A 26 -6.00 19.44 -3.55
CA LYS A 26 -5.10 19.29 -2.40
C LYS A 26 -5.72 18.30 -1.41
N GLY A 27 -4.89 17.47 -0.82
CA GLY A 27 -5.34 16.54 0.20
C GLY A 27 -5.94 15.25 -0.36
N ARG A 28 -5.55 14.82 -1.57
CA ARG A 28 -6.09 13.62 -2.22
C ARG A 28 -6.01 12.36 -1.35
N LEU A 29 -4.96 12.22 -0.53
CA LEU A 29 -4.77 11.05 0.33
C LEU A 29 -5.54 11.13 1.66
N ASN A 30 -6.16 12.28 1.98
CA ASN A 30 -6.87 12.46 3.24
C ASN A 30 -8.01 11.45 3.42
N ASN A 31 -8.14 10.89 4.62
CA ASN A 31 -9.16 9.88 5.00
C ASN A 31 -9.03 8.51 4.31
N HIS A 32 -7.98 8.28 3.53
CA HIS A 32 -7.72 6.94 2.98
C HIS A 32 -6.94 6.07 3.96
N ARG A 33 -7.04 4.75 3.75
CA ARG A 33 -6.39 3.73 4.59
C ARG A 33 -5.23 3.11 3.82
N VAL A 34 -4.08 3.06 4.45
CA VAL A 34 -2.88 2.44 3.90
C VAL A 34 -2.45 1.25 4.74
N TYR A 35 -2.16 0.12 4.09
CA TYR A 35 -1.55 -1.05 4.73
C TYR A 35 -0.04 -1.04 4.52
N LEU A 36 0.71 -1.35 5.59
CA LEU A 36 2.18 -1.37 5.59
C LEU A 36 2.70 -2.80 5.57
N ALA A 37 2.98 -3.34 4.39
CA ALA A 37 3.56 -4.66 4.19
C ALA A 37 5.09 -4.63 4.30
N GLY A 38 5.69 -5.66 4.88
CA GLY A 38 7.17 -5.74 4.93
C GLY A 38 7.67 -6.77 5.94
N PRO A 39 9.00 -7.00 6.00
CA PRO A 39 9.58 -8.01 6.87
C PRO A 39 9.16 -7.82 8.34
N ILE A 40 8.85 -8.93 9.02
CA ILE A 40 8.58 -8.99 10.45
C ILE A 40 9.35 -10.17 11.05
N ASP A 41 8.99 -11.39 10.70
CA ASP A 41 9.42 -12.65 11.31
C ASP A 41 10.95 -12.81 11.35
N HIS A 42 11.64 -12.50 10.26
CA HIS A 42 13.08 -12.64 10.11
C HIS A 42 13.84 -11.29 10.16
N ALA A 43 13.17 -10.21 10.50
CA ALA A 43 13.81 -8.91 10.69
C ALA A 43 14.40 -8.79 12.09
N ASP A 44 15.60 -8.21 12.23
CA ASP A 44 16.27 -8.03 13.51
C ASP A 44 15.50 -7.13 14.47
N ASP A 45 14.76 -6.17 13.95
CA ASP A 45 13.95 -5.20 14.67
C ASP A 45 12.43 -5.50 14.59
N ASP A 46 12.06 -6.72 14.22
CA ASP A 46 10.67 -7.13 13.97
C ASP A 46 9.99 -6.25 12.90
N GLY A 47 10.78 -5.59 12.05
CA GLY A 47 10.29 -4.70 10.99
C GLY A 47 9.65 -3.40 11.49
N VAL A 48 9.88 -3.03 12.74
CA VAL A 48 9.22 -1.88 13.39
C VAL A 48 9.82 -0.54 12.98
N ALA A 49 11.16 -0.46 12.82
CA ALA A 49 11.85 0.81 12.66
C ALA A 49 11.43 1.61 11.41
N TRP A 50 11.29 0.97 10.26
CA TRP A 50 10.88 1.66 9.04
C TRP A 50 9.40 2.11 9.10
N ARG A 51 8.53 1.32 9.74
CA ARG A 51 7.13 1.65 9.94
C ARG A 51 6.98 2.86 10.88
N GLN A 52 7.74 2.89 11.97
CA GLN A 52 7.74 4.02 12.90
C GLN A 52 8.24 5.33 12.25
N LYS A 53 9.21 5.26 11.33
CA LYS A 53 9.68 6.44 10.59
C LYS A 53 8.64 6.94 9.58
N LEU A 54 7.96 6.03 8.89
CA LEU A 54 6.97 6.37 7.86
C LEU A 54 5.64 6.86 8.47
N THR A 55 5.21 6.28 9.58
CA THR A 55 3.90 6.53 10.21
C THR A 55 3.59 8.01 10.48
N PRO A 56 4.48 8.82 11.10
CA PRO A 56 4.20 10.24 11.33
C PRO A 56 3.98 11.02 10.04
N TYR A 57 4.72 10.68 8.99
CA TYR A 57 4.61 11.30 7.68
C TYR A 57 3.25 11.01 7.02
N LEU A 58 2.82 9.76 7.04
CA LEU A 58 1.51 9.36 6.51
C LEU A 58 0.35 9.98 7.31
N LYS A 59 0.48 10.04 8.64
CA LYS A 59 -0.52 10.70 9.51
C LYS A 59 -0.67 12.19 9.20
N LYS A 60 0.42 12.88 8.86
CA LYS A 60 0.38 14.29 8.43
C LYS A 60 -0.43 14.51 7.15
N MET A 61 -0.48 13.50 6.28
CA MET A 61 -1.32 13.49 5.07
C MET A 61 -2.78 13.08 5.35
N GLY A 62 -3.15 12.84 6.61
CA GLY A 62 -4.51 12.45 6.99
C GLY A 62 -4.84 10.97 6.70
N LEU A 63 -3.83 10.12 6.54
CA LEU A 63 -4.01 8.69 6.30
C LEU A 63 -4.30 7.92 7.58
N THR A 64 -5.17 6.94 7.51
CA THR A 64 -5.33 5.88 8.51
C THR A 64 -4.38 4.73 8.18
N ILE A 65 -3.56 4.35 9.15
CA ILE A 65 -2.51 3.36 8.95
C ILE A 65 -2.98 2.01 9.50
N LEU A 66 -2.84 0.98 8.69
CA LEU A 66 -3.04 -0.41 9.06
C LEU A 66 -1.66 -1.07 9.12
N ASP A 67 -1.14 -1.21 10.33
CA ASP A 67 0.19 -1.74 10.61
C ASP A 67 0.08 -3.14 11.22
N PRO A 68 0.64 -4.19 10.59
CA PRO A 68 0.61 -5.54 11.14
C PRO A 68 1.41 -5.68 12.44
N THR A 69 2.30 -4.74 12.76
CA THR A 69 3.05 -4.73 14.03
C THR A 69 2.31 -3.98 15.16
N ASP A 70 1.23 -3.27 14.84
CA ASP A 70 0.39 -2.52 15.79
C ASP A 70 -1.10 -2.86 15.56
N LYS A 71 -1.42 -4.14 15.62
CA LYS A 71 -2.79 -4.64 15.40
C LYS A 71 -3.70 -4.24 16.56
N PRO A 72 -4.96 -3.85 16.28
CA PRO A 72 -5.95 -3.66 17.33
C PRO A 72 -6.15 -4.98 18.12
N VAL A 73 -5.93 -4.96 19.42
CA VAL A 73 -6.07 -6.12 20.33
C VAL A 73 -7.45 -6.79 20.22
N SER A 74 -8.48 -6.02 19.87
CA SER A 74 -9.84 -6.53 19.65
C SER A 74 -10.01 -7.41 18.42
N GLN A 75 -9.04 -7.41 17.51
CA GLN A 75 -9.13 -8.10 16.21
C GLN A 75 -8.15 -9.26 16.06
N CYS A 76 -7.08 -9.30 16.84
CA CYS A 76 -6.08 -10.36 16.80
C CYS A 76 -5.57 -10.70 18.19
N ARG A 77 -5.61 -11.99 18.54
CA ARG A 77 -5.09 -12.51 19.81
C ARG A 77 -3.59 -12.77 19.76
N TYR A 78 -3.03 -12.88 18.56
CA TYR A 78 -1.63 -13.24 18.35
C TYR A 78 -0.94 -12.19 17.48
N ASN A 79 0.29 -11.90 17.84
CA ASN A 79 1.18 -11.03 17.08
C ASN A 79 2.49 -11.78 16.79
N GLU A 80 3.29 -11.30 15.85
CA GLU A 80 4.58 -11.91 15.48
C GLU A 80 5.76 -11.24 16.18
N ILE A 81 5.50 -10.26 17.05
CA ILE A 81 6.51 -9.45 17.71
C ILE A 81 6.43 -9.58 19.24
N GLY A 82 7.46 -9.13 19.94
CA GLY A 82 7.48 -9.06 21.38
C GLY A 82 7.39 -10.43 22.06
N ASP A 83 6.56 -10.52 23.08
CA ASP A 83 6.41 -11.74 23.91
C ASP A 83 5.80 -12.91 23.12
N GLU A 84 4.93 -12.63 22.14
CA GLU A 84 4.36 -13.64 21.26
C GLU A 84 5.41 -14.29 20.37
N LYS A 85 6.41 -13.56 19.88
CA LYS A 85 7.54 -14.12 19.14
C LYS A 85 8.30 -15.14 19.98
N LEU A 86 8.52 -14.86 21.26
CA LEU A 86 9.15 -15.80 22.19
C LEU A 86 8.28 -17.05 22.40
N HIS A 87 6.97 -16.88 22.48
CA HIS A 87 6.04 -17.99 22.59
C HIS A 87 6.04 -18.87 21.33
N ILE A 88 6.02 -18.26 20.13
CA ILE A 88 6.15 -18.96 18.84
C ILE A 88 7.44 -19.78 18.83
N GLN A 89 8.58 -19.19 19.19
CA GLN A 89 9.87 -19.89 19.23
C GLN A 89 9.86 -21.08 20.21
N LYS A 90 9.20 -20.93 21.35
CA LYS A 90 9.03 -22.03 22.33
C LYS A 90 8.20 -23.17 21.74
N LEU A 91 7.11 -22.87 21.02
CA LEU A 91 6.30 -23.89 20.36
C LEU A 91 7.07 -24.62 19.24
N VAL A 92 7.90 -23.89 18.48
CA VAL A 92 8.82 -24.49 17.48
C VAL A 92 9.76 -25.48 18.14
N ASN A 93 10.43 -25.10 19.24
CA ASN A 93 11.38 -25.94 19.96
C ASN A 93 10.70 -27.20 20.55
N LEU A 94 9.44 -27.07 20.96
CA LEU A 94 8.62 -28.18 21.46
C LEU A 94 7.92 -28.99 20.37
N LYS A 95 8.11 -28.61 19.09
CA LYS A 95 7.48 -29.25 17.92
C LYS A 95 5.93 -29.27 17.99
N ARG A 96 5.33 -28.21 18.57
CA ARG A 96 3.88 -28.06 18.73
C ARG A 96 3.25 -27.51 17.44
N TRP A 97 3.33 -28.27 16.35
CA TRP A 97 2.98 -27.83 15.00
C TRP A 97 1.51 -27.43 14.83
N ASP A 98 0.58 -28.12 15.47
CA ASP A 98 -0.85 -27.82 15.37
C ASP A 98 -1.21 -26.49 16.05
N GLU A 99 -0.57 -26.18 17.18
CA GLU A 99 -0.75 -24.90 17.88
C GLU A 99 -0.15 -23.76 17.06
N LEU A 100 1.07 -23.95 16.55
CA LEU A 100 1.70 -22.99 15.64
C LEU A 100 0.84 -22.71 14.42
N ARG A 101 0.30 -23.78 13.81
CA ARG A 101 -0.60 -23.63 12.65
C ARG A 101 -1.85 -22.82 13.01
N THR A 102 -2.41 -23.03 14.20
CA THR A 102 -3.60 -22.30 14.66
C THR A 102 -3.30 -20.83 14.86
N MET A 103 -2.18 -20.49 15.50
CA MET A 103 -1.73 -19.11 15.68
C MET A 103 -1.43 -18.43 14.34
N ALA A 104 -0.62 -19.06 13.50
CA ALA A 104 -0.25 -18.53 12.17
C ALA A 104 -1.47 -18.29 11.29
N LYS A 105 -2.47 -19.20 11.33
CA LYS A 105 -3.71 -19.02 10.57
C LYS A 105 -4.47 -17.77 11.01
N GLU A 106 -4.53 -17.46 12.30
CA GLU A 106 -5.20 -16.26 12.80
C GLU A 106 -4.44 -15.00 12.35
N ILE A 107 -3.11 -14.99 12.45
CA ILE A 107 -2.26 -13.89 12.00
C ILE A 107 -2.51 -13.62 10.51
N VAL A 108 -2.38 -14.62 9.67
CA VAL A 108 -2.59 -14.52 8.21
C VAL A 108 -3.99 -13.96 7.88
N LEU A 109 -5.03 -14.47 8.56
CA LEU A 109 -6.40 -14.00 8.31
C LEU A 109 -6.59 -12.53 8.64
N VAL A 110 -5.99 -12.05 9.74
CA VAL A 110 -6.10 -10.64 10.15
C VAL A 110 -5.31 -9.75 9.19
N ASP A 111 -4.09 -10.15 8.82
CA ASP A 111 -3.26 -9.35 7.93
C ASP A 111 -3.87 -9.25 6.53
N LEU A 112 -4.34 -10.35 5.96
CA LEU A 112 -5.05 -10.31 4.69
C LEU A 112 -6.36 -9.51 4.77
N ARG A 113 -7.04 -9.51 5.94
CA ARG A 113 -8.20 -8.64 6.15
C ARG A 113 -7.81 -7.16 6.16
N MET A 114 -6.68 -6.80 6.77
CA MET A 114 -6.16 -5.43 6.72
C MET A 114 -5.79 -5.02 5.28
N VAL A 115 -5.17 -5.92 4.51
CA VAL A 115 -4.96 -5.70 3.06
C VAL A 115 -6.30 -5.47 2.35
N GLU A 116 -7.31 -6.28 2.64
CA GLU A 116 -8.63 -6.16 2.01
C GLU A 116 -9.30 -4.83 2.28
N VAL A 117 -9.27 -4.33 3.51
CA VAL A 117 -9.95 -3.09 3.90
C VAL A 117 -9.13 -1.83 3.65
N SER A 118 -7.85 -1.94 3.33
CA SER A 118 -7.02 -0.79 2.93
C SER A 118 -7.46 -0.24 1.57
N ASP A 119 -7.18 1.01 1.31
CA ASP A 119 -7.42 1.63 0.01
C ASP A 119 -6.21 1.44 -0.91
N PHE A 120 -5.01 1.46 -0.34
CA PHE A 120 -3.75 1.17 -1.04
C PHE A 120 -2.74 0.53 -0.09
N MET A 121 -1.60 0.10 -0.63
CA MET A 121 -0.53 -0.54 0.11
C MET A 121 0.80 0.16 -0.12
N ILE A 122 1.60 0.27 0.93
CA ILE A 122 3.04 0.53 0.86
C ILE A 122 3.75 -0.73 1.35
N ALA A 123 4.65 -1.27 0.51
CA ALA A 123 5.43 -2.44 0.85
C ALA A 123 6.92 -2.11 0.88
N TYR A 124 7.63 -2.62 1.89
CA TYR A 124 9.08 -2.60 1.93
C TYR A 124 9.63 -4.00 1.66
N ILE A 125 10.48 -4.12 0.66
CA ILE A 125 11.17 -5.37 0.31
C ILE A 125 12.64 -5.23 0.65
N ASP A 126 13.09 -6.02 1.62
CA ASP A 126 14.52 -6.27 1.86
C ASP A 126 14.87 -7.64 1.26
N LYS A 127 15.68 -7.63 0.20
CA LYS A 127 16.07 -8.85 -0.51
C LYS A 127 16.91 -9.84 0.33
N ASP A 128 17.50 -9.34 1.40
CA ASP A 128 18.35 -10.11 2.29
C ASP A 128 17.57 -10.81 3.41
N ILE A 129 16.27 -10.54 3.50
CA ILE A 129 15.34 -11.11 4.49
C ILE A 129 14.32 -11.99 3.78
N HIS A 130 14.01 -13.15 4.36
CA HIS A 130 12.92 -14.00 3.87
C HIS A 130 11.55 -13.36 4.19
N ILE A 131 10.75 -13.08 3.15
CA ILE A 131 9.51 -12.28 3.23
C ILE A 131 8.32 -12.96 2.58
N CYS A 132 8.06 -14.23 2.89
CA CYS A 132 6.99 -15.00 2.29
C CYS A 132 5.61 -14.33 2.45
N GLY A 133 5.26 -13.90 3.66
CA GLY A 133 4.01 -13.21 3.96
C GLY A 133 3.87 -11.90 3.18
N THR A 134 4.93 -11.09 3.15
CA THR A 134 4.93 -9.82 2.41
C THR A 134 4.63 -10.00 0.91
N TYR A 135 5.15 -11.06 0.29
CA TYR A 135 4.83 -11.33 -1.11
C TYR A 135 3.37 -11.76 -1.31
N ASP A 136 2.79 -12.54 -0.40
CA ASP A 136 1.38 -12.93 -0.48
C ASP A 136 0.47 -11.70 -0.34
N GLU A 137 0.76 -10.81 0.60
CA GLU A 137 0.07 -9.52 0.79
C GLU A 137 0.15 -8.62 -0.46
N ILE A 138 1.35 -8.48 -1.04
CA ILE A 138 1.57 -7.74 -2.29
C ILE A 138 0.71 -8.32 -3.41
N PHE A 139 0.73 -9.64 -3.60
CA PHE A 139 -0.01 -10.28 -4.68
C PHE A 139 -1.52 -10.22 -4.44
N GLU A 140 -1.97 -10.27 -3.19
CA GLU A 140 -3.38 -10.05 -2.86
C GLU A 140 -3.83 -8.63 -3.18
N SER A 141 -3.04 -7.63 -2.81
CA SER A 141 -3.27 -6.22 -3.15
C SER A 141 -3.35 -6.00 -4.67
N LEU A 142 -2.41 -6.58 -5.43
CA LEU A 142 -2.37 -6.49 -6.89
C LEU A 142 -3.57 -7.21 -7.56
N ARG A 143 -4.00 -8.38 -7.05
CA ARG A 143 -5.20 -9.07 -7.52
C ARG A 143 -6.47 -8.24 -7.34
N ARG A 144 -6.54 -7.49 -6.25
CA ARG A 144 -7.63 -6.54 -5.95
C ARG A 144 -7.51 -5.21 -6.69
N ARG A 145 -6.52 -5.06 -7.58
CA ARG A 145 -6.23 -3.83 -8.35
C ARG A 145 -5.94 -2.60 -7.50
N LYS A 146 -5.54 -2.79 -6.24
CA LYS A 146 -5.16 -1.67 -5.38
C LYS A 146 -3.84 -1.06 -5.82
N PRO A 147 -3.66 0.26 -5.63
CA PRO A 147 -2.34 0.87 -5.74
C PRO A 147 -1.39 0.19 -4.75
N THR A 148 -0.28 -0.33 -5.25
CA THR A 148 0.73 -1.02 -4.45
C THR A 148 2.07 -0.36 -4.72
N LEU A 149 2.55 0.40 -3.75
CA LEU A 149 3.80 1.15 -3.81
C LEU A 149 4.88 0.33 -3.11
N ILE A 150 5.99 0.07 -3.77
CA ILE A 150 7.06 -0.76 -3.22
C ILE A 150 8.34 0.06 -3.08
N VAL A 151 8.89 0.12 -1.88
CA VAL A 151 10.29 0.50 -1.65
C VAL A 151 11.12 -0.78 -1.65
N HIS A 152 12.05 -0.89 -2.60
CA HIS A 152 12.89 -2.09 -2.75
C HIS A 152 14.32 -1.78 -2.34
N LYS A 153 14.84 -2.47 -1.31
CA LYS A 153 16.26 -2.37 -0.93
C LYS A 153 17.13 -2.90 -2.07
N GLY A 154 18.05 -2.07 -2.54
CA GLY A 154 18.84 -2.34 -3.74
C GLY A 154 18.20 -1.86 -5.04
N GLY A 155 17.04 -1.20 -4.94
CA GLY A 155 16.39 -0.52 -6.05
C GLY A 155 15.70 -1.44 -7.06
N LYS A 156 15.17 -0.81 -8.09
CA LYS A 156 14.46 -1.49 -9.21
C LYS A 156 15.30 -2.55 -9.90
N ALA A 157 16.64 -2.39 -9.92
CA ALA A 157 17.56 -3.32 -10.56
C ALA A 157 17.56 -4.71 -9.90
N GLU A 158 17.31 -4.79 -8.61
CA GLU A 158 17.32 -6.02 -7.81
C GLU A 158 15.95 -6.75 -7.75
N MET A 159 14.92 -6.18 -8.38
CA MET A 159 13.60 -6.83 -8.41
C MET A 159 13.65 -8.20 -9.07
N SER A 160 12.91 -9.16 -8.51
CA SER A 160 12.71 -10.46 -9.15
C SER A 160 11.95 -10.31 -10.48
N MET A 161 12.23 -11.21 -11.44
CA MET A 161 11.50 -11.25 -12.73
C MET A 161 9.99 -11.46 -12.53
N TRP A 162 9.62 -12.20 -11.50
CA TRP A 162 8.21 -12.46 -11.18
C TRP A 162 7.48 -11.16 -10.79
N LEU A 163 8.10 -10.36 -9.93
CA LEU A 163 7.53 -9.08 -9.51
C LEU A 163 7.46 -8.08 -10.67
N ARG A 164 8.50 -8.02 -11.51
CA ARG A 164 8.52 -7.20 -12.74
C ARG A 164 7.35 -7.50 -13.67
N GLY A 165 6.95 -8.77 -13.77
CA GLY A 165 5.80 -9.18 -14.59
C GLY A 165 4.44 -8.89 -13.96
N LYS A 166 4.41 -8.53 -12.67
CA LYS A 166 3.16 -8.33 -11.92
C LYS A 166 2.78 -6.87 -11.75
N MET A 167 3.75 -5.94 -11.79
CA MET A 167 3.48 -4.55 -11.48
C MET A 167 4.25 -3.58 -12.38
N ASN A 168 3.74 -2.35 -12.47
CA ASN A 168 4.40 -1.28 -13.17
C ASN A 168 5.59 -0.77 -12.35
N HIS A 169 6.74 -0.63 -12.99
CA HIS A 169 7.97 -0.13 -12.37
C HIS A 169 7.85 1.31 -11.82
N ASN A 170 6.88 2.10 -12.29
CA ASN A 170 6.61 3.44 -11.77
C ASN A 170 6.09 3.43 -10.31
N PHE A 171 5.64 2.28 -9.82
CA PHE A 171 5.22 2.10 -8.42
C PHE A 171 6.29 1.41 -7.56
N VAL A 172 7.52 1.33 -8.07
CA VAL A 172 8.68 0.82 -7.33
C VAL A 172 9.67 1.95 -7.15
N PHE A 173 10.11 2.14 -5.92
CA PHE A 173 11.00 3.22 -5.49
C PHE A 173 12.31 2.63 -4.99
N ASP A 174 13.41 3.30 -5.28
CA ASP A 174 14.74 2.88 -4.86
C ASP A 174 15.05 3.30 -3.42
N SER A 175 14.26 4.24 -2.88
CA SER A 175 14.37 4.73 -1.51
C SER A 175 13.03 5.19 -0.93
N PHE A 176 12.97 5.37 0.39
CA PHE A 176 11.83 6.00 1.04
C PHE A 176 11.69 7.48 0.66
N ASP A 177 12.79 8.17 0.37
CA ASP A 177 12.74 9.58 -0.04
C ASP A 177 12.01 9.73 -1.38
N GLU A 178 12.26 8.87 -2.36
CA GLU A 178 11.50 8.83 -3.63
C GLU A 178 10.01 8.54 -3.40
N LEU A 179 9.70 7.62 -2.48
CA LEU A 179 8.31 7.34 -2.10
C LEU A 179 7.65 8.58 -1.48
N TYR A 180 8.36 9.31 -0.60
CA TYR A 180 7.83 10.52 0.03
C TYR A 180 7.53 11.59 -1.01
N GLU A 181 8.45 11.85 -1.94
CA GLU A 181 8.25 12.81 -3.03
C GLU A 181 7.02 12.45 -3.88
N TYR A 182 6.87 11.18 -4.22
CA TYR A 182 5.70 10.71 -4.97
C TYR A 182 4.39 10.90 -4.19
N LEU A 183 4.37 10.54 -2.91
CA LEU A 183 3.17 10.67 -2.06
C LEU A 183 2.80 12.15 -1.85
N GLU A 184 3.77 13.04 -1.66
CA GLU A 184 3.53 14.49 -1.57
C GLU A 184 2.94 15.04 -2.87
N ALA A 185 3.57 14.71 -3.99
CA ALA A 185 3.11 15.14 -5.30
C ALA A 185 1.69 14.66 -5.62
N LEU A 186 1.38 13.41 -5.24
CA LEU A 186 0.05 12.84 -5.37
C LEU A 186 -0.97 13.52 -4.46
N HIS A 187 -0.60 13.74 -3.18
CA HIS A 187 -1.43 14.38 -2.17
C HIS A 187 -1.78 15.83 -2.52
N ASP A 188 -0.81 16.57 -3.05
CA ASP A 188 -0.98 17.96 -3.45
C ASP A 188 -1.59 18.14 -4.85
N GLY A 189 -1.79 17.05 -5.58
CA GLY A 189 -2.33 17.06 -6.92
C GLY A 189 -1.38 17.61 -7.98
N THR A 190 -0.06 17.59 -7.73
CA THR A 190 0.98 17.99 -8.71
C THR A 190 1.30 16.89 -9.68
N VAL A 191 1.00 15.63 -9.33
CA VAL A 191 1.10 14.45 -10.18
C VAL A 191 -0.28 13.86 -10.37
N GLU A 192 -0.64 13.55 -11.62
CA GLU A 192 -1.86 12.83 -11.92
C GLU A 192 -1.71 11.35 -11.56
N PRO A 193 -2.69 10.78 -10.84
CA PRO A 193 -2.65 9.38 -10.49
C PRO A 193 -2.90 8.48 -11.71
N ASP A 194 -2.37 7.27 -11.67
CA ASP A 194 -2.84 6.21 -12.56
C ASP A 194 -4.23 5.76 -12.11
N TYR A 195 -5.27 6.33 -12.71
CA TYR A 195 -6.68 6.04 -12.38
C TYR A 195 -7.08 4.57 -12.62
N THR A 196 -6.26 3.76 -13.27
CA THR A 196 -6.49 2.31 -13.39
C THR A 196 -6.20 1.58 -12.07
N ARG A 197 -5.43 2.21 -11.18
CA ARG A 197 -5.06 1.72 -9.84
C ARG A 197 -5.65 2.59 -8.73
N TRP A 198 -5.52 3.90 -8.84
CA TRP A 198 -6.12 4.87 -7.92
C TRP A 198 -7.60 5.10 -8.26
N VAL A 199 -8.38 4.00 -8.30
CA VAL A 199 -9.77 4.00 -8.76
C VAL A 199 -10.72 4.77 -7.84
N PHE A 200 -10.31 5.04 -6.62
CA PHE A 200 -11.09 5.80 -5.64
C PHE A 200 -10.84 7.31 -5.71
N PHE A 201 -9.90 7.75 -6.53
CA PHE A 201 -9.80 9.16 -6.85
C PHE A 201 -10.77 9.49 -7.98
N ASP A 202 -11.67 10.43 -7.74
CA ASP A 202 -12.56 10.90 -8.77
C ASP A 202 -11.75 11.57 -9.89
N LYS A 203 -12.07 11.19 -11.12
CA LYS A 203 -11.63 11.95 -12.30
C LYS A 203 -12.47 13.23 -12.27
N VAL A 204 -11.92 14.30 -11.74
CA VAL A 204 -12.52 15.63 -11.78
C VAL A 204 -12.17 16.30 -13.08
#